data_eef78436a1f3b733cdb4587f057b267a
#
_entry.id   eef78436a1f3b733cdb4587f057b267a
#
_cell.length_a   1.000
_cell.length_b   1.000
_cell.length_c   1.000
_cell.angle_alpha   90.00
_cell.angle_beta   90.00
_cell.angle_gamma   90.00
#
_symmetry.space_group_name_H-M   'P 1'
#
loop_
_entity.id
_entity.type
_entity.pdbx_description
1 polymer ?
#
loop_
_entity_poly.entity_id
_entity_poly.type
_entity_poly.pdbx_seq_one_letter_code
_entity_poly.pdbx_strand_id
1 'polypeptide(L)'
;MFALDAVICNTDRHFGNFGFFIDSKTNKIIAPAPLFDHGNSLFNYAGEDDFASEKALSVYADTLLPCVYDDFIGTAKAVLTAEHKEGLRKLLNFRFKRHSRYNLSPKYLALIEKQVRERARRLLEK
;
A
#
# COMPACT_ATOMS: atom_id res chain seq x y z
N MET A 1 -7.91 -0.70 -5.31
CA MET A 1 -6.94 0.41 -5.34
C MET A 1 -6.70 0.95 -3.92
N PHE A 2 -7.58 1.70 -3.31
CA PHE A 2 -7.36 2.35 -1.99
C PHE A 2 -6.85 1.43 -0.88
N ALA A 3 -7.35 0.20 -0.79
CA ALA A 3 -6.86 -0.76 0.21
C ALA A 3 -5.40 -1.15 -0.02
N LEU A 4 -4.97 -1.31 -1.28
CA LEU A 4 -3.57 -1.57 -1.61
C LEU A 4 -2.70 -0.36 -1.27
N ASP A 5 -3.08 0.82 -1.74
CA ASP A 5 -2.32 2.06 -1.50
C ASP A 5 -2.20 2.35 0.01
N ALA A 6 -3.24 2.06 0.79
CA ALA A 6 -3.21 2.18 2.24
C ALA A 6 -2.22 1.19 2.90
N VAL A 7 -2.12 -0.04 2.40
CA VAL A 7 -1.18 -1.04 2.93
C VAL A 7 0.27 -0.69 2.61
N ILE A 8 0.54 -0.27 1.36
CA ILE A 8 1.91 0.00 0.89
C ILE A 8 2.34 1.47 1.04
N CYS A 9 1.49 2.36 1.56
CA CYS A 9 1.72 3.81 1.64
C CYS A 9 2.10 4.41 0.27
N ASN A 10 1.31 4.14 -0.76
CA ASN A 10 1.56 4.73 -2.06
C ASN A 10 1.13 6.20 -2.08
N THR A 11 2.08 7.11 -1.98
CA THR A 11 1.85 8.55 -1.91
C THR A 11 1.57 9.20 -3.26
N ASP A 12 1.73 8.47 -4.37
CA ASP A 12 1.65 9.02 -5.72
C ASP A 12 0.52 8.42 -6.58
N ARG A 13 -0.57 7.99 -5.96
CA ARG A 13 -1.75 7.53 -6.68
C ARG A 13 -2.56 8.71 -7.23
N HIS A 14 -2.12 9.30 -8.31
CA HIS A 14 -2.87 10.33 -9.04
C HIS A 14 -3.72 9.73 -10.17
N PHE A 15 -4.53 10.56 -10.84
CA PHE A 15 -5.47 10.13 -11.89
C PHE A 15 -4.80 9.49 -13.12
N GLY A 16 -3.51 9.71 -13.34
CA GLY A 16 -2.74 9.06 -14.40
C GLY A 16 -2.26 7.64 -14.06
N ASN A 17 -2.37 7.19 -12.80
CA ASN A 17 -1.81 5.93 -12.30
C ASN A 17 -2.88 4.83 -12.09
N PHE A 18 -4.07 5.00 -12.65
CA PHE A 18 -5.09 3.96 -12.77
C PHE A 18 -5.99 4.23 -13.97
N GLY A 19 -6.75 3.23 -14.38
CA GLY A 19 -7.61 3.38 -15.54
C GLY A 19 -8.62 2.25 -15.69
N PHE A 20 -9.32 2.29 -16.80
CA PHE A 20 -10.34 1.30 -17.15
C PHE A 20 -10.17 0.84 -18.59
N PHE A 21 -10.46 -0.42 -18.84
CA PHE A 21 -10.67 -0.90 -20.21
C PHE A 21 -12.02 -0.41 -20.71
N ILE A 22 -12.02 0.12 -21.93
CA ILE A 22 -13.21 0.67 -22.60
C ILE A 22 -13.44 -0.11 -23.88
N ASP A 23 -14.68 -0.49 -24.13
CA ASP A 23 -15.09 -0.99 -25.45
C ASP A 23 -15.03 0.15 -26.48
N SER A 24 -14.17 -0.01 -27.49
CA SER A 24 -13.90 1.04 -28.49
C SER A 24 -15.09 1.35 -29.41
N LYS A 25 -16.09 0.44 -29.50
CA LYS A 25 -17.28 0.64 -30.34
C LYS A 25 -18.42 1.33 -29.58
N THR A 26 -18.54 1.04 -28.29
CA THR A 26 -19.66 1.49 -27.47
C THR A 26 -19.29 2.57 -26.45
N ASN A 27 -17.98 2.83 -26.24
CA ASN A 27 -17.42 3.69 -25.19
C ASN A 27 -17.84 3.29 -23.76
N LYS A 28 -18.22 2.03 -23.56
CA LYS A 28 -18.60 1.52 -22.23
C LYS A 28 -17.39 0.99 -21.48
N ILE A 29 -17.34 1.26 -20.19
CA ILE A 29 -16.34 0.64 -19.31
C ILE A 29 -16.61 -0.86 -19.23
N ILE A 30 -15.57 -1.67 -19.52
CA ILE A 30 -15.62 -3.14 -19.47
C ILE A 30 -15.12 -3.63 -18.11
N ALA A 31 -13.97 -3.13 -17.65
CA ALA A 31 -13.31 -3.58 -16.43
C ALA A 31 -12.30 -2.54 -15.95
N PRO A 32 -11.91 -2.53 -14.66
CA PRO A 32 -10.73 -1.79 -14.24
C PRO A 32 -9.46 -2.36 -14.89
N ALA A 33 -8.53 -1.49 -15.27
CA ALA A 33 -7.19 -1.89 -15.67
C ALA A 33 -6.41 -2.43 -14.46
N PRO A 34 -5.42 -3.31 -14.65
CA PRO A 34 -4.49 -3.68 -13.59
C PRO A 34 -3.86 -2.43 -12.97
N LEU A 35 -3.66 -2.44 -11.66
CA LEU A 35 -2.98 -1.35 -10.98
C LEU A 35 -1.50 -1.34 -11.37
N PHE A 36 -0.96 -0.16 -11.59
CA PHE A 36 0.43 0.06 -11.99
C PHE A 36 1.00 1.29 -11.27
N ASP A 37 2.28 1.54 -11.44
CA ASP A 37 3.02 2.64 -10.86
C ASP A 37 2.95 2.68 -9.32
N HIS A 38 3.69 1.78 -8.70
CA HIS A 38 3.84 1.68 -7.25
C HIS A 38 5.22 2.16 -6.77
N GLY A 39 5.94 2.95 -7.58
CA GLY A 39 7.30 3.40 -7.28
C GLY A 39 7.41 4.20 -5.98
N ASN A 40 6.39 4.98 -5.64
CA ASN A 40 6.32 5.79 -4.42
C ASN A 40 5.62 5.06 -3.28
N SER A 41 6.10 3.86 -2.96
CA SER A 41 5.51 2.97 -1.96
C SER A 41 6.55 2.38 -1.03
N LEU A 42 6.09 1.74 0.04
CA LEU A 42 6.92 0.98 0.97
C LEU A 42 8.08 1.80 1.55
N PHE A 43 7.85 3.09 1.75
CA PHE A 43 8.78 4.02 2.39
C PHE A 43 10.08 4.24 1.61
N ASN A 44 9.99 4.27 0.27
CA ASN A 44 11.16 4.43 -0.61
C ASN A 44 11.92 5.75 -0.42
N TYR A 45 11.31 6.78 0.17
CA TYR A 45 11.97 8.05 0.52
C TYR A 45 12.38 8.15 2.00
N ALA A 46 12.14 7.11 2.80
CA ALA A 46 12.56 7.10 4.20
C ALA A 46 14.09 7.05 4.31
N GLY A 47 14.64 7.87 5.19
CA GLY A 47 16.06 7.93 5.48
C GLY A 47 16.50 6.89 6.53
N GLU A 48 17.80 6.89 6.84
CA GLU A 48 18.37 5.98 7.84
C GLU A 48 17.75 6.17 9.23
N ASP A 49 17.43 7.41 9.60
CA ASP A 49 16.81 7.74 10.89
C ASP A 49 15.39 7.18 10.99
N ASP A 50 14.63 7.18 9.89
CA ASP A 50 13.29 6.57 9.83
C ASP A 50 13.37 5.05 9.99
N PHE A 51 14.42 4.42 9.46
CA PHE A 51 14.70 3.00 9.63
C PHE A 51 15.50 2.67 10.90
N ALA A 52 15.73 3.62 11.80
CA ALA A 52 16.45 3.36 13.05
C ALA A 52 15.72 2.34 13.93
N SER A 53 14.38 2.42 14.00
CA SER A 53 13.53 1.55 14.81
C SER A 53 12.13 1.37 14.19
N GLU A 54 11.38 0.40 14.73
CA GLU A 54 9.96 0.21 14.38
C GLU A 54 9.12 1.46 14.69
N LYS A 55 9.37 2.10 15.84
CA LYS A 55 8.68 3.33 16.25
C LYS A 55 8.99 4.48 15.29
N ALA A 56 10.27 4.66 14.90
CA ALA A 56 10.66 5.71 13.97
C ALA A 56 9.95 5.52 12.61
N LEU A 57 9.97 4.32 12.05
CA LEU A 57 9.28 4.05 10.78
C LEU A 57 7.76 4.20 10.90
N SER A 58 7.16 3.85 12.03
CA SER A 58 5.72 4.09 12.25
C SER A 58 5.38 5.57 12.28
N VAL A 59 6.19 6.39 12.97
CA VAL A 59 6.01 7.84 12.99
C VAL A 59 6.13 8.42 11.58
N TYR A 60 7.15 8.02 10.82
CA TYR A 60 7.31 8.43 9.43
C TYR A 60 6.10 8.01 8.58
N ALA A 61 5.65 6.76 8.69
CA ALA A 61 4.51 6.24 7.95
C ALA A 61 3.21 7.03 8.22
N ASP A 62 3.04 7.53 9.45
CA ASP A 62 1.86 8.33 9.84
C ASP A 62 1.95 9.79 9.33
N THR A 63 3.10 10.25 8.86
CA THR A 63 3.24 11.55 8.16
C THR A 63 2.90 11.47 6.68
N LEU A 64 2.87 10.27 6.09
CA LEU A 64 2.61 10.10 4.67
C LEU A 64 1.14 10.27 4.35
N LEU A 65 0.87 11.06 3.33
CA LEU A 65 -0.48 11.31 2.84
C LEU A 65 -0.61 10.90 1.37
N PRO A 66 -1.80 10.45 0.95
CA PRO A 66 -2.08 10.23 -0.48
C PRO A 66 -2.17 11.57 -1.21
N CYS A 67 -1.87 11.61 -2.52
CA CYS A 67 -1.82 12.87 -3.25
C CYS A 67 -3.20 13.40 -3.69
N VAL A 68 -4.25 12.58 -3.75
CA VAL A 68 -5.56 12.99 -4.31
C VAL A 68 -6.77 12.71 -3.40
N TYR A 69 -6.54 12.30 -2.15
CA TYR A 69 -7.60 12.09 -1.15
C TYR A 69 -7.04 12.33 0.27
N ASP A 70 -7.91 12.43 1.27
CA ASP A 70 -7.54 13.00 2.58
C ASP A 70 -6.60 12.12 3.41
N ASP A 71 -6.88 10.80 3.47
CA ASP A 71 -6.09 9.87 4.26
C ASP A 71 -6.18 8.43 3.72
N PHE A 72 -5.14 7.62 4.01
CA PHE A 72 -5.07 6.24 3.54
C PHE A 72 -6.09 5.31 4.21
N ILE A 73 -6.22 5.39 5.51
CA ILE A 73 -6.94 4.38 6.30
C ILE A 73 -8.45 4.63 6.24
N GLY A 74 -8.89 5.86 6.49
CA GLY A 74 -10.32 6.22 6.46
C GLY A 74 -10.92 6.02 5.08
N THR A 75 -10.24 6.52 4.04
CA THR A 75 -10.69 6.35 2.66
C THR A 75 -10.77 4.88 2.26
N ALA A 76 -9.75 4.06 2.58
CA ALA A 76 -9.80 2.64 2.30
C ALA A 76 -10.93 1.94 3.07
N LYS A 77 -11.09 2.21 4.37
CA LYS A 77 -12.15 1.61 5.20
C LYS A 77 -13.56 1.88 4.63
N ALA A 78 -13.80 3.06 4.09
CA ALA A 78 -15.10 3.43 3.52
C ALA A 78 -15.53 2.55 2.33
N VAL A 79 -14.57 1.91 1.65
CA VAL A 79 -14.82 1.11 0.44
C VAL A 79 -14.45 -0.38 0.58
N LEU A 80 -14.05 -0.83 1.78
CA LEU A 80 -13.70 -2.24 2.00
C LEU A 80 -14.92 -3.14 1.90
N THR A 81 -14.81 -4.16 1.07
CA THR A 81 -15.76 -5.29 1.00
C THR A 81 -15.29 -6.46 1.87
N ALA A 82 -16.14 -7.47 2.02
CA ALA A 82 -15.78 -8.73 2.71
C ALA A 82 -14.58 -9.42 2.04
N GLU A 83 -14.52 -9.41 0.72
CA GLU A 83 -13.41 -9.97 -0.07
C GLU A 83 -12.10 -9.21 0.20
N HIS A 84 -12.12 -7.89 0.21
CA HIS A 84 -10.95 -7.08 0.57
C HIS A 84 -10.45 -7.42 1.99
N LYS A 85 -11.36 -7.58 2.96
CA LYS A 85 -11.01 -7.96 4.34
C LYS A 85 -10.39 -9.34 4.41
N GLU A 86 -10.84 -10.30 3.59
CA GLU A 86 -10.21 -11.61 3.52
C GLU A 86 -8.78 -11.53 2.96
N GLY A 87 -8.57 -10.74 1.91
CA GLY A 87 -7.23 -10.45 1.40
C GLY A 87 -6.31 -9.81 2.44
N LEU A 88 -6.81 -8.82 3.19
CA LEU A 88 -6.07 -8.15 4.26
C LEU A 88 -5.68 -9.11 5.39
N ARG A 89 -6.53 -10.08 5.76
CA ARG A 89 -6.18 -11.10 6.78
C ARG A 89 -4.96 -11.93 6.38
N LYS A 90 -4.78 -12.21 5.09
CA LYS A 90 -3.59 -12.92 4.59
C LYS A 90 -2.31 -12.10 4.81
N LEU A 91 -2.41 -10.77 4.81
CA LEU A 91 -1.28 -9.88 5.05
C LEU A 91 -0.87 -9.77 6.53
N LEU A 92 -1.67 -10.27 7.48
CA LEU A 92 -1.28 -10.26 8.90
C LEU A 92 -0.02 -11.09 9.20
N ASN A 93 0.32 -12.01 8.30
CA ASN A 93 1.54 -12.83 8.36
C ASN A 93 2.48 -12.53 7.19
N PHE A 94 2.36 -11.38 6.55
CA PHE A 94 3.12 -11.02 5.37
C PHE A 94 4.63 -11.06 5.62
N ARG A 95 5.36 -11.65 4.67
CA ARG A 95 6.82 -11.63 4.57
C ARG A 95 7.23 -11.54 3.10
N PHE A 96 8.26 -10.76 2.83
CA PHE A 96 8.86 -10.75 1.50
C PHE A 96 9.54 -12.08 1.19
N LYS A 97 9.37 -12.57 -0.02
CA LYS A 97 10.25 -13.62 -0.56
C LYS A 97 11.63 -13.00 -0.80
N ARG A 98 12.66 -13.58 -0.20
CA ARG A 98 14.03 -13.11 -0.39
C ARG A 98 14.54 -13.46 -1.79
N HIS A 99 15.18 -12.51 -2.45
CA HIS A 99 15.89 -12.76 -3.71
C HIS A 99 17.29 -13.35 -3.39
N SER A 100 17.85 -14.14 -4.31
CA SER A 100 19.17 -14.76 -4.08
C SER A 100 20.33 -13.77 -4.02
N ARG A 101 20.23 -12.63 -4.71
CA ARG A 101 21.30 -11.63 -4.85
C ARG A 101 20.93 -10.22 -4.40
N TYR A 102 19.68 -9.80 -4.61
CA TYR A 102 19.26 -8.40 -4.46
C TYR A 102 18.17 -8.29 -3.41
N ASN A 103 18.55 -7.84 -2.22
CA ASN A 103 17.63 -7.54 -1.14
C ASN A 103 18.04 -6.22 -0.48
N LEU A 104 17.08 -5.53 0.09
CA LEU A 104 17.36 -4.54 1.14
C LEU A 104 17.99 -5.26 2.34
N SER A 105 18.59 -4.51 3.26
CA SER A 105 19.13 -5.09 4.48
C SER A 105 18.04 -5.90 5.23
N PRO A 106 18.40 -6.98 5.93
CA PRO A 106 17.43 -7.77 6.70
C PRO A 106 16.65 -6.92 7.71
N LYS A 107 17.30 -5.91 8.30
CA LYS A 107 16.67 -4.94 9.22
C LYS A 107 15.55 -4.16 8.50
N TYR A 108 15.84 -3.58 7.34
CA TYR A 108 14.87 -2.77 6.58
C TYR A 108 13.68 -3.62 6.12
N LEU A 109 13.96 -4.80 5.59
CA LEU A 109 12.90 -5.72 5.18
C LEU A 109 11.99 -6.10 6.34
N ALA A 110 12.56 -6.42 7.50
CA ALA A 110 11.78 -6.75 8.70
C ALA A 110 10.90 -5.59 9.18
N LEU A 111 11.40 -4.36 9.14
CA LEU A 111 10.65 -3.16 9.51
C LEU A 111 9.51 -2.89 8.52
N ILE A 112 9.75 -2.99 7.23
CA ILE A 112 8.72 -2.82 6.20
C ILE A 112 7.64 -3.91 6.33
N GLU A 113 8.03 -5.17 6.53
CA GLU A 113 7.09 -6.27 6.78
C GLU A 113 6.18 -6.01 7.98
N LYS A 114 6.73 -5.45 9.06
CA LYS A 114 5.95 -5.05 10.24
C LYS A 114 4.94 -3.96 9.92
N GLN A 115 5.36 -2.94 9.17
CA GLN A 115 4.46 -1.86 8.75
C GLN A 115 3.32 -2.37 7.85
N VAL A 116 3.61 -3.23 6.89
CA VAL A 116 2.59 -3.86 6.04
C VAL A 116 1.55 -4.60 6.90
N ARG A 117 2.01 -5.41 7.88
CA ARG A 117 1.12 -6.13 8.78
C ARG A 117 0.30 -5.20 9.68
N GLU A 118 0.92 -4.16 10.21
CA GLU A 118 0.24 -3.17 11.06
C GLU A 118 -0.83 -2.40 10.29
N ARG A 119 -0.53 -1.93 9.10
CA ARG A 119 -1.50 -1.24 8.25
C ARG A 119 -2.65 -2.14 7.83
N ALA A 120 -2.38 -3.41 7.52
CA ALA A 120 -3.44 -4.40 7.28
C ALA A 120 -4.34 -4.60 8.51
N ARG A 121 -3.77 -4.62 9.74
CA ARG A 121 -4.51 -4.71 10.99
C ARG A 121 -5.39 -3.47 11.19
N ARG A 122 -4.84 -2.26 11.05
CA ARG A 122 -5.59 -0.99 11.16
C ARG A 122 -6.79 -0.93 10.20
N LEU A 123 -6.66 -1.48 8.99
CA LEU A 123 -7.76 -1.58 8.03
C LEU A 123 -8.85 -2.59 8.44
N LEU A 124 -8.50 -3.62 9.21
CA LEU A 124 -9.44 -4.63 9.69
C LEU A 124 -10.16 -4.25 10.99
N GLU A 125 -9.61 -3.32 11.75
CA GLU A 125 -10.24 -2.77 12.96
C GLU A 125 -11.53 -2.01 12.62
N LYS A 126 -12.46 -2.01 13.57
CA LYS A 126 -13.76 -1.30 13.43
C LYS A 126 -13.59 0.21 13.51
#